data_a616f5323d07bc9f45bdc76ad146685a
#
_entry.id   a616f5323d07bc9f45bdc76ad146685a
#
_cell.length_a   1.000
_cell.length_b   1.000
_cell.length_c   1.000
_cell.angle_alpha   90.00
_cell.angle_beta   90.00
_cell.angle_gamma   90.00
#
_symmetry.space_group_name_H-M   'P 1'
#
loop_
_entity.id
_entity.type
_entity.pdbx_description
1 polymer ?
#
loop_
_entity_poly.entity_id
_entity_poly.type
_entity_poly.pdbx_seq_one_letter_code
_entity_poly.pdbx_strand_id
1 'polypeptide(L)'
;MNPMSTPSTDTRRLFDVHRGEAAPRIAPDRSVPPAATLKKWLRDMMLIREFEVRCMQAYQDKKIGGFCHVYIGQEAVAVGCVAAMKHEDPLVTAYRDHGHALARGMSARACMAEMFGRVDGCAKGKGGSMHMFDKPNNMFGGHGIVGAQTPLGLGLAFATKYEDEVMRGGKNTRVTLCFLGDGALNQGALHEAMNLAGLMNIPVVFVVENNGYSMGTSIHRGTTMAHDLKSKAIGYGIDAAVVEGMDVLETYHGMKAVIDDARAR
;
A
#
# COMPACT_ATOMS: atom_id res chain seq x y z
N MET A 1 38.38 -23.51 21.62
CA MET A 1 38.17 -22.17 21.04
C MET A 1 37.92 -22.40 19.54
N ASN A 2 36.64 -22.36 19.12
CA ASN A 2 36.28 -22.44 17.73
C ASN A 2 36.48 -21.06 17.10
N PRO A 3 37.09 -20.94 15.92
CA PRO A 3 37.23 -19.67 15.25
C PRO A 3 35.83 -19.27 14.72
N MET A 4 35.39 -18.07 15.10
CA MET A 4 34.20 -17.44 14.53
C MET A 4 34.39 -17.35 13.02
N SER A 5 33.46 -17.93 12.28
CA SER A 5 33.35 -17.75 10.84
C SER A 5 33.06 -16.26 10.57
N THR A 6 33.97 -15.62 9.86
CA THR A 6 33.76 -14.28 9.32
C THR A 6 32.55 -14.28 8.40
N PRO A 7 31.61 -13.30 8.53
CA PRO A 7 30.53 -13.17 7.58
C PRO A 7 31.11 -12.91 6.18
N SER A 8 30.63 -13.65 5.20
CA SER A 8 30.95 -13.42 3.79
C SER A 8 30.46 -12.01 3.40
N THR A 9 31.40 -11.07 3.31
CA THR A 9 31.14 -9.74 2.77
C THR A 9 31.20 -9.82 1.26
N ASP A 10 30.21 -10.42 0.63
CA ASP A 10 29.98 -10.18 -0.79
C ASP A 10 29.22 -8.83 -0.94
N THR A 11 29.97 -7.76 -0.76
CA THR A 11 29.50 -6.38 -0.93
C THR A 11 29.15 -6.06 -2.38
N ARG A 12 29.42 -6.95 -3.34
CA ARG A 12 29.11 -6.72 -4.76
C ARG A 12 27.63 -6.78 -5.06
N ARG A 13 26.83 -7.54 -4.31
CA ARG A 13 25.35 -7.56 -4.45
C ARG A 13 24.67 -6.29 -3.90
N LEU A 14 25.35 -5.54 -3.04
CA LEU A 14 24.84 -4.29 -2.48
C LEU A 14 24.94 -3.12 -3.47
N PHE A 15 25.72 -3.25 -4.55
CA PHE A 15 26.01 -2.19 -5.50
C PHE A 15 25.78 -2.56 -6.96
N ASP A 16 25.16 -3.69 -7.26
CA ASP A 16 24.61 -3.93 -8.59
C ASP A 16 23.40 -3.01 -8.81
N VAL A 17 23.74 -1.73 -8.97
CA VAL A 17 22.81 -0.75 -9.51
C VAL A 17 22.46 -1.25 -10.91
N HIS A 18 21.23 -1.71 -11.10
CA HIS A 18 20.69 -2.00 -12.42
C HIS A 18 20.78 -0.73 -13.26
N ARG A 19 21.87 -0.57 -13.99
CA ARG A 19 22.11 0.56 -14.88
C ARG A 19 21.14 0.43 -16.05
N GLY A 20 19.99 1.13 -15.95
CA GLY A 20 19.24 1.56 -17.11
C GLY A 20 18.48 0.51 -17.92
N GLU A 21 18.41 -0.76 -17.51
CA GLU A 21 17.44 -1.67 -18.07
C GLU A 21 16.08 -1.38 -17.45
N ALA A 22 15.08 -1.15 -18.29
CA ALA A 22 13.70 -0.98 -17.84
C ALA A 22 13.36 -2.17 -16.94
N ALA A 23 12.86 -1.90 -15.71
CA ALA A 23 12.41 -2.95 -14.81
C ALA A 23 11.58 -3.96 -15.62
N PRO A 24 11.84 -5.27 -15.51
CA PRO A 24 11.12 -6.25 -16.29
C PRO A 24 9.63 -6.00 -16.07
N ARG A 25 8.87 -5.84 -17.15
CA ARG A 25 7.41 -5.85 -17.06
C ARG A 25 7.08 -7.22 -16.52
N ILE A 26 6.55 -7.28 -15.31
CA ILE A 26 6.01 -8.52 -14.76
C ILE A 26 4.92 -8.90 -15.75
N ALA A 27 5.16 -9.98 -16.53
CA ALA A 27 4.15 -10.49 -17.43
C ALA A 27 2.96 -10.91 -16.55
N PRO A 28 1.77 -10.36 -16.77
CA PRO A 28 0.63 -10.72 -15.94
C PRO A 28 0.39 -12.22 -16.11
N ASP A 29 0.30 -12.93 -14.98
CA ASP A 29 -0.25 -14.28 -14.97
C ASP A 29 -1.71 -14.16 -15.42
N ARG A 30 -2.04 -14.69 -16.60
CA ARG A 30 -3.39 -14.62 -17.16
C ARG A 30 -4.31 -15.74 -16.69
N SER A 31 -3.90 -16.51 -15.67
CA SER A 31 -4.75 -17.51 -15.06
C SER A 31 -6.00 -16.83 -14.46
N VAL A 32 -7.17 -17.30 -14.87
CA VAL A 32 -8.44 -16.75 -14.38
C VAL A 32 -8.77 -17.40 -13.03
N PRO A 33 -8.91 -16.63 -11.94
CA PRO A 33 -9.31 -17.18 -10.65
C PRO A 33 -10.69 -17.86 -10.71
N PRO A 34 -11.00 -18.78 -9.79
CA PRO A 34 -12.31 -19.41 -9.72
C PRO A 34 -13.45 -18.40 -9.69
N ALA A 35 -14.58 -18.74 -10.32
CA ALA A 35 -15.75 -17.87 -10.42
C ALA A 35 -16.26 -17.36 -9.05
N ALA A 36 -16.11 -18.14 -8.00
CA ALA A 36 -16.46 -17.73 -6.63
C ALA A 36 -15.59 -16.56 -6.15
N THR A 37 -14.28 -16.59 -6.45
CA THR A 37 -13.32 -15.52 -6.15
C THR A 37 -13.66 -14.25 -6.93
N LEU A 38 -13.92 -14.37 -8.23
CA LEU A 38 -14.30 -13.23 -9.08
C LEU A 38 -15.60 -12.57 -8.59
N LYS A 39 -16.60 -13.37 -8.22
CA LYS A 39 -17.86 -12.87 -7.65
C LYS A 39 -17.62 -12.17 -6.30
N LYS A 40 -16.69 -12.67 -5.49
CA LYS A 40 -16.32 -12.00 -4.24
C LYS A 40 -15.69 -10.63 -4.53
N TRP A 41 -14.70 -10.57 -5.43
CA TRP A 41 -14.03 -9.31 -5.78
C TRP A 41 -15.01 -8.28 -6.37
N LEU A 42 -15.90 -8.72 -7.27
CA LEU A 42 -16.95 -7.84 -7.78
C LEU A 42 -17.85 -7.30 -6.65
N ARG A 43 -18.26 -8.16 -5.72
CA ARG A 43 -19.06 -7.74 -4.56
C ARG A 43 -18.30 -6.74 -3.69
N ASP A 44 -17.02 -6.97 -3.45
CA ASP A 44 -16.18 -6.08 -2.65
C ASP A 44 -16.02 -4.71 -3.33
N MET A 45 -15.79 -4.67 -4.64
CA MET A 45 -15.76 -3.41 -5.40
C MET A 45 -17.11 -2.67 -5.38
N MET A 46 -18.21 -3.40 -5.51
CA MET A 46 -19.57 -2.82 -5.41
C MET A 46 -19.85 -2.29 -3.99
N LEU A 47 -19.40 -3.00 -2.96
CA LEU A 47 -19.52 -2.55 -1.58
C LEU A 47 -18.76 -1.24 -1.35
N ILE A 48 -17.51 -1.16 -1.82
CA ILE A 48 -16.70 0.07 -1.73
C ILE A 48 -17.43 1.21 -2.44
N ARG A 49 -17.87 1.02 -3.69
CA ARG A 49 -18.58 2.05 -4.45
C ARG A 49 -19.84 2.53 -3.74
N GLU A 50 -20.69 1.63 -3.28
CA GLU A 50 -21.93 1.99 -2.59
C GLU A 50 -21.65 2.68 -1.24
N PHE A 51 -20.65 2.21 -0.49
CA PHE A 51 -20.22 2.85 0.76
C PHE A 51 -19.82 4.31 0.50
N GLU A 52 -18.99 4.55 -0.51
CA GLU A 52 -18.51 5.89 -0.85
C GLU A 52 -19.63 6.83 -1.33
N VAL A 53 -20.57 6.32 -2.11
CA VAL A 53 -21.76 7.09 -2.50
C VAL A 53 -22.55 7.51 -1.28
N ARG A 54 -22.74 6.60 -0.29
CA ARG A 54 -23.41 6.93 0.97
C ARG A 54 -22.60 7.91 1.84
N CYS A 55 -21.27 7.80 1.83
CA CYS A 55 -20.41 8.78 2.50
C CYS A 55 -20.57 10.19 1.90
N MET A 56 -20.57 10.30 0.57
CA MET A 56 -20.79 11.58 -0.11
C MET A 56 -22.15 12.19 0.24
N GLN A 57 -23.20 11.39 0.23
CA GLN A 57 -24.55 11.83 0.61
C GLN A 57 -24.58 12.32 2.07
N ALA A 58 -24.03 11.53 3.00
CA ALA A 58 -23.97 11.90 4.41
C ALA A 58 -23.11 13.15 4.66
N TYR A 59 -22.05 13.33 3.87
CA TYR A 59 -21.20 14.51 3.91
C TYR A 59 -21.96 15.77 3.44
N GLN A 60 -22.67 15.66 2.31
CA GLN A 60 -23.53 16.74 1.82
C GLN A 60 -24.63 17.11 2.84
N ASP A 61 -25.19 16.13 3.53
CA ASP A 61 -26.16 16.32 4.61
C ASP A 61 -25.51 16.87 5.91
N LYS A 62 -24.20 17.19 5.91
CA LYS A 62 -23.45 17.68 7.07
C LYS A 62 -23.44 16.73 8.27
N LYS A 63 -23.62 15.43 8.04
CA LYS A 63 -23.58 14.39 9.08
C LYS A 63 -22.16 13.89 9.35
N ILE A 64 -21.24 14.13 8.41
CA ILE A 64 -19.82 13.79 8.52
C ILE A 64 -19.05 15.11 8.62
N GLY A 65 -18.24 15.24 9.66
CA GLY A 65 -17.41 16.42 9.91
C GLY A 65 -15.99 16.26 9.35
N GLY A 66 -15.29 17.39 9.19
CA GLY A 66 -13.92 17.40 8.69
C GLY A 66 -13.82 17.13 7.19
N PHE A 67 -12.66 16.67 6.73
CA PHE A 67 -12.45 16.30 5.34
C PHE A 67 -12.96 14.87 5.09
N CYS A 68 -13.58 14.66 3.93
CA CYS A 68 -14.01 13.35 3.46
C CYS A 68 -13.38 13.06 2.09
N HIS A 69 -12.56 12.03 2.01
CA HIS A 69 -11.85 11.65 0.80
C HIS A 69 -12.33 10.27 0.32
N VAL A 70 -13.24 10.28 -0.64
CA VAL A 70 -13.82 9.05 -1.19
C VAL A 70 -12.87 8.30 -2.11
N TYR A 71 -13.00 6.97 -2.15
CA TYR A 71 -12.17 6.04 -2.93
C TYR A 71 -12.78 5.70 -4.29
N ILE A 72 -13.83 6.40 -4.73
CA ILE A 72 -14.54 6.16 -5.99
C ILE A 72 -13.58 6.18 -7.18
N GLY A 73 -13.64 5.13 -8.00
CA GLY A 73 -12.82 4.97 -9.20
C GLY A 73 -11.53 4.19 -8.99
N GLN A 74 -11.18 3.81 -7.75
CA GLN A 74 -9.97 3.08 -7.40
C GLN A 74 -10.26 1.70 -6.77
N GLU A 75 -11.51 1.22 -6.86
CA GLU A 75 -11.97 -0.01 -6.20
C GLU A 75 -11.15 -1.24 -6.62
N ALA A 76 -10.77 -1.32 -7.89
CA ALA A 76 -9.96 -2.41 -8.42
C ALA A 76 -8.56 -2.42 -7.79
N VAL A 77 -7.98 -1.26 -7.49
CA VAL A 77 -6.68 -1.15 -6.80
C VAL A 77 -6.79 -1.75 -5.41
N ALA A 78 -7.75 -1.29 -4.59
CA ALA A 78 -7.89 -1.79 -3.23
C ALA A 78 -8.14 -3.29 -3.20
N VAL A 79 -9.11 -3.78 -3.98
CA VAL A 79 -9.51 -5.20 -4.00
C VAL A 79 -8.40 -6.08 -4.58
N GLY A 80 -7.79 -5.69 -5.69
CA GLY A 80 -6.73 -6.47 -6.34
C GLY A 80 -5.46 -6.55 -5.48
N CYS A 81 -5.03 -5.43 -4.90
CA CYS A 81 -3.86 -5.41 -4.01
C CYS A 81 -4.09 -6.26 -2.77
N VAL A 82 -5.24 -6.07 -2.09
CA VAL A 82 -5.56 -6.84 -0.87
C VAL A 82 -5.73 -8.32 -1.17
N ALA A 83 -6.30 -8.69 -2.32
CA ALA A 83 -6.42 -10.08 -2.74
C ALA A 83 -5.05 -10.76 -2.99
N ALA A 84 -4.02 -9.99 -3.35
CA ALA A 84 -2.66 -10.48 -3.55
C ALA A 84 -1.87 -10.64 -2.24
N MET A 85 -2.32 -10.00 -1.15
CA MET A 85 -1.69 -10.06 0.17
C MET A 85 -2.06 -11.33 0.93
N LYS A 86 -1.18 -11.75 1.84
CA LYS A 86 -1.55 -12.65 2.93
C LYS A 86 -2.21 -11.86 4.07
N HIS A 87 -2.94 -12.57 4.93
CA HIS A 87 -3.59 -11.92 6.08
C HIS A 87 -2.57 -11.28 7.04
N GLU A 88 -1.42 -11.93 7.24
CA GLU A 88 -0.33 -11.47 8.11
C GLU A 88 0.51 -10.31 7.55
N ASP A 89 0.34 -9.97 6.27
CA ASP A 89 1.02 -8.83 5.67
C ASP A 89 0.44 -7.51 6.18
N PRO A 90 1.25 -6.61 6.74
CA PRO A 90 0.77 -5.30 7.15
C PRO A 90 0.37 -4.41 5.98
N LEU A 91 -0.69 -3.61 6.17
CA LEU A 91 -1.12 -2.58 5.25
C LEU A 91 -1.16 -1.23 5.96
N VAL A 92 -0.59 -0.21 5.34
CA VAL A 92 -0.71 1.19 5.76
C VAL A 92 -1.01 2.04 4.53
N THR A 93 -1.86 3.06 4.69
CA THR A 93 -2.30 3.88 3.57
C THR A 93 -2.36 5.36 3.92
N ALA A 94 -2.57 6.19 2.92
CA ALA A 94 -2.84 7.62 3.06
C ALA A 94 -4.27 7.87 3.55
N TYR A 95 -4.70 9.11 3.50
CA TYR A 95 -6.00 9.59 3.96
C TYR A 95 -7.22 9.09 3.17
N ARG A 96 -7.00 8.43 2.02
CA ARG A 96 -8.06 7.83 1.18
C ARG A 96 -8.11 6.33 1.46
N ASP A 97 -8.54 5.98 2.66
CA ASP A 97 -8.34 4.64 3.25
C ASP A 97 -9.58 3.74 3.26
N HIS A 98 -10.77 4.28 2.91
CA HIS A 98 -12.03 3.55 3.00
C HIS A 98 -12.02 2.25 2.18
N GLY A 99 -11.57 2.33 0.92
CA GLY A 99 -11.49 1.17 0.03
C GLY A 99 -10.60 0.07 0.58
N HIS A 100 -9.43 0.45 1.11
CA HIS A 100 -8.49 -0.49 1.73
C HIS A 100 -9.07 -1.11 3.01
N ALA A 101 -9.73 -0.32 3.85
CA ALA A 101 -10.36 -0.79 5.07
C ALA A 101 -11.44 -1.86 4.77
N LEU A 102 -12.32 -1.57 3.83
CA LEU A 102 -13.38 -2.50 3.41
C LEU A 102 -12.82 -3.75 2.75
N ALA A 103 -11.83 -3.60 1.85
CA ALA A 103 -11.18 -4.73 1.18
C ALA A 103 -10.44 -5.64 2.18
N ARG A 104 -9.84 -5.08 3.26
CA ARG A 104 -9.19 -5.84 4.34
C ARG A 104 -10.18 -6.54 5.26
N GLY A 105 -11.49 -6.27 5.12
CA GLY A 105 -12.55 -6.93 5.87
C GLY A 105 -13.12 -6.13 7.03
N MET A 106 -12.75 -4.84 7.16
CA MET A 106 -13.40 -3.98 8.13
C MET A 106 -14.90 -3.86 7.81
N SER A 107 -15.73 -3.93 8.83
CA SER A 107 -17.18 -3.81 8.65
C SER A 107 -17.55 -2.41 8.14
N ALA A 108 -18.36 -2.35 7.07
CA ALA A 108 -18.89 -1.09 6.57
C ALA A 108 -19.66 -0.30 7.64
N ARG A 109 -20.29 -1.01 8.60
CA ARG A 109 -20.95 -0.39 9.75
C ARG A 109 -19.93 0.31 10.66
N ALA A 110 -18.80 -0.32 10.97
CA ALA A 110 -17.75 0.29 11.81
C ALA A 110 -17.11 1.48 11.10
N CYS A 111 -16.84 1.37 9.78
CA CYS A 111 -16.36 2.50 8.97
C CYS A 111 -17.35 3.66 8.99
N MET A 112 -18.63 3.41 8.74
CA MET A 112 -19.63 4.47 8.73
C MET A 112 -19.84 5.08 10.12
N ALA A 113 -19.79 4.27 11.20
CA ALA A 113 -19.85 4.76 12.57
C ALA A 113 -18.67 5.71 12.87
N GLU A 114 -17.47 5.39 12.39
CA GLU A 114 -16.29 6.27 12.49
C GLU A 114 -16.52 7.59 11.77
N MET A 115 -17.03 7.53 10.54
CA MET A 115 -17.35 8.72 9.73
C MET A 115 -18.34 9.66 10.45
N PHE A 116 -19.28 9.09 11.21
CA PHE A 116 -20.29 9.82 11.98
C PHE A 116 -19.81 10.22 13.41
N GLY A 117 -18.55 9.99 13.74
CA GLY A 117 -17.99 10.30 15.05
C GLY A 117 -18.58 9.48 16.19
N ARG A 118 -18.96 8.21 15.93
CA ARG A 118 -19.59 7.33 16.92
C ARG A 118 -18.57 6.44 17.62
N VAL A 119 -18.85 6.13 18.88
CA VAL A 119 -17.99 5.27 19.72
C VAL A 119 -17.82 3.85 19.16
N ASP A 120 -18.79 3.36 18.37
CA ASP A 120 -18.74 2.07 17.69
C ASP A 120 -17.86 2.09 16.41
N GLY A 121 -17.28 3.23 16.07
CA GLY A 121 -16.31 3.36 14.98
C GLY A 121 -14.97 2.71 15.31
N CYS A 122 -14.20 2.38 14.28
CA CYS A 122 -12.91 1.69 14.38
C CYS A 122 -11.86 2.45 15.21
N ALA A 123 -11.91 3.77 15.25
CA ALA A 123 -11.10 4.64 16.10
C ALA A 123 -11.95 5.39 17.16
N LYS A 124 -13.08 4.80 17.54
CA LYS A 124 -14.03 5.32 18.55
C LYS A 124 -14.59 6.71 18.18
N GLY A 125 -14.76 6.97 16.88
CA GLY A 125 -15.27 8.20 16.33
C GLY A 125 -14.31 9.38 16.37
N LYS A 126 -13.02 9.15 16.60
CA LYS A 126 -12.00 10.20 16.72
C LYS A 126 -11.18 10.40 15.44
N GLY A 127 -11.17 9.40 14.55
CA GLY A 127 -10.37 9.42 13.33
C GLY A 127 -11.10 10.01 12.13
N GLY A 128 -12.40 9.80 12.03
CA GLY A 128 -13.20 10.24 10.88
C GLY A 128 -12.76 9.56 9.58
N SER A 129 -12.89 10.28 8.45
CA SER A 129 -12.65 9.75 7.11
C SER A 129 -11.19 9.35 6.82
N MET A 130 -10.21 9.88 7.55
CA MET A 130 -8.79 9.78 7.16
C MET A 130 -7.95 8.87 8.06
N HIS A 131 -8.57 8.26 9.08
CA HIS A 131 -7.83 7.54 10.12
C HIS A 131 -8.56 6.26 10.53
N MET A 132 -8.76 5.35 9.57
CA MET A 132 -9.35 4.04 9.82
C MET A 132 -8.28 3.01 10.15
N PHE A 133 -8.39 2.36 11.31
CA PHE A 133 -7.45 1.38 11.81
C PHE A 133 -8.16 0.07 12.13
N ASP A 134 -7.56 -1.05 11.72
CA ASP A 134 -8.07 -2.38 12.03
C ASP A 134 -6.91 -3.36 12.26
N LYS A 135 -6.33 -3.29 13.46
CA LYS A 135 -5.20 -4.13 13.84
C LYS A 135 -5.46 -5.63 13.70
N PRO A 136 -6.65 -6.18 14.06
CA PRO A 136 -6.97 -7.58 13.83
C PRO A 136 -6.82 -8.03 12.37
N ASN A 137 -7.09 -7.15 11.43
CA ASN A 137 -6.93 -7.39 9.99
C ASN A 137 -5.58 -6.85 9.44
N ASN A 138 -4.60 -6.56 10.31
CA ASN A 138 -3.30 -6.02 9.93
C ASN A 138 -3.37 -4.75 9.07
N MET A 139 -4.38 -3.91 9.30
CA MET A 139 -4.50 -2.58 8.73
C MET A 139 -4.06 -1.53 9.76
N PHE A 140 -2.91 -0.91 9.50
CA PHE A 140 -2.26 0.05 10.39
C PHE A 140 -2.58 1.50 10.02
N GLY A 141 -3.71 1.70 9.38
CA GLY A 141 -4.44 2.94 9.28
C GLY A 141 -4.22 3.77 8.04
N GLY A 142 -5.15 4.71 7.91
CA GLY A 142 -5.06 5.86 7.06
C GLY A 142 -4.37 7.02 7.77
N HIS A 143 -3.61 7.80 7.03
CA HIS A 143 -2.82 8.91 7.57
C HIS A 143 -3.15 10.20 6.82
N GLY A 144 -3.64 11.22 7.56
CA GLY A 144 -4.06 12.50 7.01
C GLY A 144 -2.90 13.36 6.49
N ILE A 145 -1.71 13.23 7.09
CA ILE A 145 -0.52 13.97 6.66
C ILE A 145 0.08 13.29 5.43
N VAL A 146 0.13 14.01 4.31
CA VAL A 146 0.62 13.48 3.02
C VAL A 146 2.06 12.98 3.14
N GLY A 147 2.28 11.72 2.83
CA GLY A 147 3.59 11.08 2.87
C GLY A 147 4.01 10.53 4.24
N ALA A 148 3.30 10.89 5.34
CA ALA A 148 3.68 10.44 6.69
C ALA A 148 3.61 8.92 6.88
N GLN A 149 2.77 8.22 6.12
CA GLN A 149 2.66 6.76 6.16
C GLN A 149 3.90 6.05 5.62
N THR A 150 4.76 6.71 4.83
CA THR A 150 5.89 6.06 4.18
C THR A 150 6.96 5.57 5.15
N PRO A 151 7.44 6.36 6.13
CA PRO A 151 8.33 5.85 7.16
C PRO A 151 7.62 4.89 8.11
N LEU A 152 6.31 5.00 8.31
CA LEU A 152 5.56 4.04 9.12
C LEU A 152 5.49 2.68 8.44
N GLY A 153 5.23 2.64 7.12
CA GLY A 153 5.27 1.42 6.33
C GLY A 153 6.63 0.74 6.35
N LEU A 154 7.70 1.53 6.23
CA LEU A 154 9.07 1.05 6.38
C LEU A 154 9.28 0.45 7.79
N GLY A 155 8.84 1.15 8.85
CA GLY A 155 8.96 0.70 10.23
C GLY A 155 8.21 -0.59 10.51
N LEU A 156 7.00 -0.77 9.95
CA LEU A 156 6.23 -2.01 10.04
C LEU A 156 6.97 -3.17 9.36
N ALA A 157 7.50 -2.96 8.16
CA ALA A 157 8.27 -3.96 7.43
C ALA A 157 9.57 -4.32 8.17
N PHE A 158 10.28 -3.33 8.71
CA PHE A 158 11.44 -3.56 9.55
C PHE A 158 11.09 -4.38 10.79
N ALA A 159 10.01 -4.03 11.49
CA ALA A 159 9.59 -4.74 12.70
C ALA A 159 9.26 -6.20 12.41
N THR A 160 8.54 -6.49 11.31
CA THR A 160 8.22 -7.88 10.93
C THR A 160 9.48 -8.67 10.54
N LYS A 161 10.40 -8.04 9.81
CA LYS A 161 11.67 -8.67 9.46
C LYS A 161 12.52 -8.95 10.69
N TYR A 162 12.64 -7.98 11.59
CA TYR A 162 13.40 -8.14 12.83
C TYR A 162 12.81 -9.23 13.72
N GLU A 163 11.49 -9.25 13.86
CA GLU A 163 10.79 -10.29 14.63
C GLU A 163 11.04 -11.68 14.07
N ASP A 164 10.93 -11.88 12.75
CA ASP A 164 11.08 -13.19 12.13
C ASP A 164 12.54 -13.64 12.09
N GLU A 165 13.47 -12.77 11.71
CA GLU A 165 14.88 -13.14 11.49
C GLU A 165 15.72 -13.10 12.76
N VAL A 166 15.53 -12.08 13.61
CA VAL A 166 16.37 -11.89 14.79
C VAL A 166 15.76 -12.54 16.02
N MET A 167 14.48 -12.28 16.31
CA MET A 167 13.86 -12.76 17.52
C MET A 167 13.48 -14.26 17.45
N ARG A 168 13.02 -14.71 16.28
CA ARG A 168 12.57 -16.09 16.05
C ARG A 168 13.63 -16.97 15.38
N GLY A 169 14.69 -16.37 14.82
CA GLY A 169 15.78 -17.08 14.14
C GLY A 169 15.34 -17.76 12.83
N GLY A 170 14.27 -17.28 12.20
CA GLY A 170 13.71 -17.78 10.96
C GLY A 170 14.03 -16.93 9.74
N LYS A 171 13.24 -17.10 8.68
CA LYS A 171 13.24 -16.22 7.50
C LYS A 171 11.99 -15.35 7.53
N ASN A 172 12.12 -14.08 7.20
CA ASN A 172 10.95 -13.22 7.06
C ASN A 172 10.04 -13.72 5.92
N THR A 173 8.73 -13.76 6.18
CA THR A 173 7.71 -14.22 5.22
C THR A 173 6.63 -13.17 4.99
N ARG A 174 6.73 -12.00 5.61
CA ARG A 174 5.75 -10.92 5.57
C ARG A 174 6.25 -9.76 4.71
N VAL A 175 5.34 -9.15 3.98
CA VAL A 175 5.60 -7.97 3.14
C VAL A 175 4.63 -6.87 3.53
N THR A 176 5.13 -5.67 3.80
CA THR A 176 4.27 -4.53 4.12
C THR A 176 3.89 -3.79 2.83
N LEU A 177 2.60 -3.56 2.61
CA LEU A 177 2.13 -2.66 1.57
C LEU A 177 1.89 -1.27 2.15
N CYS A 178 2.55 -0.27 1.54
CA CYS A 178 2.44 1.13 1.93
C CYS A 178 1.89 1.94 0.75
N PHE A 179 0.62 2.33 0.83
CA PHE A 179 -0.07 3.07 -0.21
C PHE A 179 0.14 4.57 -0.08
N LEU A 180 0.33 5.25 -1.20
CA LEU A 180 0.52 6.70 -1.26
C LEU A 180 -0.01 7.25 -2.60
N GLY A 181 -0.50 8.48 -2.59
CA GLY A 181 -0.88 9.17 -3.82
C GLY A 181 0.35 9.69 -4.57
N ASP A 182 0.17 9.97 -5.87
CA ASP A 182 1.20 10.50 -6.76
C ASP A 182 1.86 11.81 -6.25
N GLY A 183 1.10 12.68 -5.60
CA GLY A 183 1.64 13.89 -4.99
C GLY A 183 2.58 13.65 -3.80
N ALA A 184 2.42 12.53 -3.10
CA ALA A 184 3.28 12.16 -2.00
C ALA A 184 4.70 11.74 -2.44
N LEU A 185 4.90 11.44 -3.73
CA LEU A 185 6.21 11.13 -4.30
C LEU A 185 7.27 12.23 -4.12
N ASN A 186 6.84 13.45 -3.83
CA ASN A 186 7.75 14.59 -3.63
C ASN A 186 8.04 14.88 -2.15
N GLN A 187 7.51 14.09 -1.22
CA GLN A 187 7.79 14.24 0.21
C GLN A 187 9.16 13.66 0.56
N GLY A 188 9.97 14.43 1.30
CA GLY A 188 11.30 14.01 1.75
C GLY A 188 11.26 12.69 2.51
N ALA A 189 10.24 12.48 3.36
CA ALA A 189 10.08 11.27 4.15
C ALA A 189 10.00 9.98 3.30
N LEU A 190 9.42 10.03 2.09
CA LEU A 190 9.43 8.90 1.17
C LEU A 190 10.85 8.61 0.66
N HIS A 191 11.60 9.66 0.30
CA HIS A 191 12.96 9.51 -0.20
C HIS A 191 13.89 8.90 0.85
N GLU A 192 13.77 9.33 2.11
CA GLU A 192 14.47 8.75 3.24
C GLU A 192 14.06 7.28 3.47
N ALA A 193 12.75 6.99 3.41
CA ALA A 193 12.23 5.65 3.57
C ALA A 193 12.70 4.71 2.44
N MET A 194 12.70 5.16 1.18
CA MET A 194 13.25 4.38 0.05
C MET A 194 14.74 4.11 0.22
N ASN A 195 15.52 5.11 0.63
CA ASN A 195 16.95 4.90 0.89
C ASN A 195 17.20 3.82 1.94
N LEU A 196 16.48 3.87 3.07
CA LEU A 196 16.62 2.86 4.12
C LEU A 196 16.09 1.48 3.68
N ALA A 197 15.00 1.45 2.92
CA ALA A 197 14.44 0.20 2.39
C ALA A 197 15.46 -0.53 1.49
N GLY A 198 16.08 0.20 0.56
CA GLY A 198 17.12 -0.34 -0.32
C GLY A 198 18.39 -0.74 0.44
N LEU A 199 18.88 0.13 1.33
CA LEU A 199 20.09 -0.11 2.10
C LEU A 199 19.99 -1.36 2.99
N MET A 200 18.85 -1.56 3.65
CA MET A 200 18.64 -2.63 4.62
C MET A 200 17.85 -3.82 4.06
N ASN A 201 17.53 -3.79 2.78
CA ASN A 201 16.71 -4.80 2.12
C ASN A 201 15.41 -5.11 2.90
N ILE A 202 14.64 -4.05 3.19
CA ILE A 202 13.39 -4.13 3.95
C ILE A 202 12.23 -4.53 3.04
N PRO A 203 11.42 -5.56 3.37
CA PRO A 203 10.33 -6.06 2.54
C PRO A 203 9.10 -5.14 2.58
N VAL A 204 9.23 -3.94 2.05
CA VAL A 204 8.15 -2.96 1.88
C VAL A 204 7.89 -2.71 0.40
N VAL A 205 6.63 -2.71 0.01
CA VAL A 205 6.17 -2.31 -1.32
C VAL A 205 5.47 -0.96 -1.21
N PHE A 206 6.08 0.08 -1.77
CA PHE A 206 5.45 1.39 -1.90
C PHE A 206 4.53 1.39 -3.11
N VAL A 207 3.21 1.41 -2.87
CA VAL A 207 2.18 1.38 -3.93
C VAL A 207 1.72 2.79 -4.22
N VAL A 208 2.07 3.31 -5.40
CA VAL A 208 1.67 4.66 -5.83
C VAL A 208 0.33 4.58 -6.56
N GLU A 209 -0.71 5.13 -5.93
CA GLU A 209 -2.02 5.32 -6.56
C GLU A 209 -1.99 6.61 -7.37
N ASN A 210 -1.65 6.46 -8.67
CA ASN A 210 -1.52 7.60 -9.58
C ASN A 210 -2.89 7.95 -10.19
N ASN A 211 -3.60 8.87 -9.56
CA ASN A 211 -4.85 9.42 -10.08
C ASN A 211 -4.65 10.72 -10.89
N GLY A 212 -3.40 11.14 -11.09
CA GLY A 212 -3.01 12.27 -11.91
C GLY A 212 -3.14 13.65 -11.25
N TYR A 213 -3.66 13.72 -10.02
CA TYR A 213 -3.89 14.98 -9.34
C TYR A 213 -3.61 14.93 -7.83
N SER A 214 -2.96 15.97 -7.34
CA SER A 214 -2.83 16.26 -5.91
C SER A 214 -3.66 17.48 -5.59
N MET A 215 -4.88 17.28 -5.07
CA MET A 215 -5.92 18.30 -4.98
C MET A 215 -6.16 18.96 -6.37
N GLY A 216 -5.90 20.26 -6.54
CA GLY A 216 -6.04 20.98 -7.81
C GLY A 216 -4.79 20.98 -8.70
N THR A 217 -3.69 20.34 -8.28
CA THR A 217 -2.42 20.33 -9.01
C THR A 217 -2.25 19.03 -9.79
N SER A 218 -2.18 19.12 -11.11
CA SER A 218 -1.87 17.95 -11.94
C SER A 218 -0.45 17.46 -11.67
N ILE A 219 -0.23 16.15 -11.85
CA ILE A 219 1.08 15.51 -11.68
C ILE A 219 2.16 16.16 -12.57
N HIS A 220 1.79 16.58 -13.79
CA HIS A 220 2.71 17.24 -14.73
C HIS A 220 3.21 18.61 -14.26
N ARG A 221 2.48 19.27 -13.36
CA ARG A 221 2.87 20.55 -12.74
C ARG A 221 3.65 20.36 -11.45
N GLY A 222 3.41 19.25 -10.75
CA GLY A 222 3.91 19.03 -9.39
C GLY A 222 5.11 18.08 -9.30
N THR A 223 5.36 17.29 -10.35
CA THR A 223 6.31 16.16 -10.24
C THR A 223 7.22 16.11 -11.45
N THR A 224 8.54 16.07 -11.22
CA THR A 224 9.50 15.73 -12.27
C THR A 224 9.31 14.27 -12.70
N MET A 225 9.58 13.95 -13.96
CA MET A 225 9.42 12.60 -14.50
C MET A 225 7.95 12.09 -14.40
N ALA A 226 6.97 12.99 -14.53
CA ALA A 226 5.55 12.65 -14.42
C ALA A 226 5.08 11.53 -15.37
N HIS A 227 5.78 11.34 -16.49
CA HIS A 227 5.55 10.28 -17.47
C HIS A 227 6.21 8.95 -17.12
N ASP A 228 7.14 8.92 -16.17
CA ASP A 228 7.89 7.72 -15.75
C ASP A 228 8.21 7.77 -14.25
N LEU A 229 7.19 7.62 -13.43
CA LEU A 229 7.32 7.70 -11.96
C LEU A 229 8.18 6.57 -11.37
N LYS A 230 8.23 5.41 -12.03
CA LYS A 230 9.03 4.26 -11.57
C LYS A 230 10.53 4.57 -11.52
N SER A 231 11.01 5.44 -12.41
CA SER A 231 12.42 5.86 -12.43
C SER A 231 12.89 6.54 -11.15
N LYS A 232 11.95 7.06 -10.32
CA LYS A 232 12.29 7.62 -9.01
C LYS A 232 12.80 6.56 -8.01
N ALA A 233 12.37 5.31 -8.13
CA ALA A 233 12.80 4.21 -7.27
C ALA A 233 14.20 3.69 -7.63
N ILE A 234 14.58 3.76 -8.90
CA ILE A 234 15.84 3.23 -9.42
C ILE A 234 17.05 3.86 -8.71
N GLY A 235 16.97 5.17 -8.40
CA GLY A 235 18.04 5.88 -7.68
C GLY A 235 18.35 5.33 -6.29
N TYR A 236 17.45 4.52 -5.72
CA TYR A 236 17.61 3.86 -4.41
C TYR A 236 17.89 2.36 -4.53
N GLY A 237 18.10 1.85 -5.74
CA GLY A 237 18.29 0.41 -5.97
C GLY A 237 17.02 -0.41 -5.73
N ILE A 238 15.85 0.23 -5.80
CA ILE A 238 14.54 -0.43 -5.61
C ILE A 238 13.94 -0.73 -6.98
N ASP A 239 13.52 -1.97 -7.17
CA ASP A 239 12.77 -2.38 -8.37
C ASP A 239 11.39 -1.72 -8.41
N ALA A 240 10.94 -1.36 -9.60
CA ALA A 240 9.66 -0.72 -9.79
C ALA A 240 8.92 -1.27 -11.01
N ALA A 241 7.62 -1.46 -10.85
CA ALA A 241 6.72 -1.91 -11.92
C ALA A 241 5.53 -0.96 -12.08
N VAL A 242 4.94 -0.95 -13.25
CA VAL A 242 3.65 -0.29 -13.50
C VAL A 242 2.59 -1.39 -13.62
N VAL A 243 1.53 -1.24 -12.82
CA VAL A 243 0.40 -2.17 -12.78
C VAL A 243 -0.86 -1.43 -13.23
N GLU A 244 -1.68 -2.08 -14.06
CA GLU A 244 -2.97 -1.51 -14.47
C GLU A 244 -3.95 -1.53 -13.28
N GLY A 245 -4.37 -0.34 -12.85
CA GLY A 245 -5.19 -0.16 -11.65
C GLY A 245 -6.70 -0.11 -11.91
N MET A 246 -7.15 -0.14 -13.17
CA MET A 246 -8.57 -0.07 -13.51
C MET A 246 -9.21 -1.45 -13.74
N ASP A 247 -8.38 -2.49 -13.83
CA ASP A 247 -8.80 -3.89 -13.92
C ASP A 247 -8.33 -4.67 -12.69
N VAL A 248 -9.26 -5.32 -12.00
CA VAL A 248 -8.98 -6.03 -10.75
C VAL A 248 -8.10 -7.28 -10.97
N LEU A 249 -8.21 -7.93 -12.13
CA LEU A 249 -7.38 -9.09 -12.48
C LEU A 249 -5.94 -8.68 -12.76
N GLU A 250 -5.74 -7.64 -13.58
CA GLU A 250 -4.43 -7.08 -13.88
C GLU A 250 -3.78 -6.54 -12.60
N THR A 251 -4.55 -5.86 -11.75
CA THR A 251 -4.08 -5.39 -10.44
C THR A 251 -3.64 -6.56 -9.55
N TYR A 252 -4.48 -7.59 -9.42
CA TYR A 252 -4.17 -8.77 -8.62
C TYR A 252 -2.89 -9.47 -9.10
N HIS A 253 -2.80 -9.77 -10.38
CA HIS A 253 -1.66 -10.51 -10.93
C HIS A 253 -0.36 -9.70 -10.86
N GLY A 254 -0.42 -8.42 -11.23
CA GLY A 254 0.73 -7.52 -11.13
C GLY A 254 1.23 -7.37 -9.70
N MET A 255 0.31 -7.13 -8.76
CA MET A 255 0.68 -6.98 -7.34
C MET A 255 1.13 -8.28 -6.70
N LYS A 256 0.51 -9.41 -7.07
CA LYS A 256 0.96 -10.72 -6.59
C LYS A 256 2.41 -10.99 -6.97
N ALA A 257 2.79 -10.73 -8.21
CA ALA A 257 4.16 -10.90 -8.67
C ALA A 257 5.14 -9.99 -7.89
N VAL A 258 4.80 -8.72 -7.68
CA VAL A 258 5.61 -7.76 -6.90
C VAL A 258 5.76 -8.20 -5.44
N ILE A 259 4.65 -8.63 -4.82
CA ILE A 259 4.66 -9.06 -3.41
C ILE A 259 5.45 -10.36 -3.24
N ASP A 260 5.28 -11.31 -4.14
CA ASP A 260 6.00 -12.59 -4.09
C ASP A 260 7.51 -12.40 -4.30
N ASP A 261 7.92 -11.49 -5.19
CA ASP A 261 9.31 -11.12 -5.38
C ASP A 261 9.89 -10.46 -4.11
N ALA A 262 9.20 -9.48 -3.55
CA ALA A 262 9.61 -8.83 -2.29
C ALA A 262 9.69 -9.82 -1.10
N ARG A 263 8.85 -10.86 -1.12
CA ARG A 263 8.84 -11.92 -0.11
C ARG A 263 9.97 -12.92 -0.27
N ALA A 264 10.44 -13.12 -1.49
CA ALA A 264 11.50 -14.07 -1.81
C ALA A 264 12.90 -13.57 -1.47
N ARG A 265 13.08 -12.25 -1.46
CA ARG A 265 14.35 -11.57 -1.17
C ARG A 265 14.61 -11.46 0.31
#